data_3f849c3740671202a2772eacd3a310f3
#
_entry.id   3f849c3740671202a2772eacd3a310f3
#
_cell.length_a   1.000
_cell.length_b   1.000
_cell.length_c   1.000
_cell.angle_alpha   90.00
_cell.angle_beta   90.00
_cell.angle_gamma   90.00
#
_symmetry.space_group_name_H-M   'P 1'
#
loop_
_entity.id
_entity.type
_entity.pdbx_description
1 polymer ?
#
loop_
_entity_poly.entity_id
_entity_poly.type
_entity_poly.pdbx_seq_one_letter_code
_entity_poly.pdbx_strand_id
1 'polypeptide(L)'
;MQLLTKNTTLYFATMGTLLFFTFPIFDSNKTVNSSSENKRKKSNQTTFDTLVWSDEFEGKGAINSEKWFHQTKLPPGGSWWGGLIQHYTNREDNTFLKDGHLYLVAKKEKLSDQGEVKEYTSARLNSKFTFTYGRVEIRAKLPKGKGTWPAIWMLNKNINEDGAYWENKGFGTTVWPYCGEIDILEHWGKNQNFIQSGLHNASSYGDKVINIGGHYVENVSDQFHIYSLEWSKEKIVFSVDGIEHYTYKPYKKDTDTWPYDTPYYLILNVAIEADIDPQFVESAMEVDYIRVFQ
;
A
#
# COMPACT_ATOMS: atom_id res chain seq x y z
N MET A 1 38.12 2.48 -45.24
CA MET A 1 38.91 3.72 -45.06
C MET A 1 38.97 3.92 -43.54
N GLN A 2 40.17 3.69 -43.02
CA GLN A 2 40.50 3.85 -41.59
C GLN A 2 40.45 5.31 -41.17
N LEU A 3 40.12 5.60 -39.92
CA LEU A 3 40.94 6.47 -39.09
C LEU A 3 40.60 6.34 -37.62
N LEU A 4 41.59 5.91 -36.89
CA LEU A 4 41.79 5.94 -35.44
C LEU A 4 42.03 7.38 -34.95
N THR A 5 41.62 7.65 -33.70
CA THR A 5 42.38 8.52 -32.76
C THR A 5 41.61 8.52 -31.44
N LYS A 6 42.11 8.31 -30.35
CA LYS A 6 43.28 8.38 -29.45
C LYS A 6 42.77 8.69 -28.05
N ASN A 7 43.13 7.84 -27.09
CA ASN A 7 43.02 8.04 -25.64
C ASN A 7 43.75 9.33 -25.20
N THR A 8 43.20 9.98 -24.18
CA THR A 8 44.00 10.85 -23.30
C THR A 8 43.49 10.69 -21.85
N THR A 9 44.31 9.96 -21.09
CA THR A 9 44.22 9.84 -19.61
C THR A 9 44.89 11.08 -19.01
N LEU A 10 44.21 11.80 -18.14
CA LEU A 10 44.84 12.88 -17.34
C LEU A 10 44.81 12.48 -15.88
N TYR A 11 45.97 12.21 -15.30
CA TYR A 11 46.22 12.11 -13.86
C TYR A 11 46.42 13.52 -13.29
N PHE A 12 45.70 13.88 -12.25
CA PHE A 12 46.08 14.96 -11.34
C PHE A 12 46.34 14.39 -9.96
N ALA A 13 47.62 14.43 -9.59
CA ALA A 13 48.06 14.29 -8.21
C ALA A 13 48.01 15.65 -7.54
N THR A 14 47.35 15.76 -6.39
CA THR A 14 47.48 16.93 -5.52
C THR A 14 47.99 16.48 -4.14
N MET A 15 49.08 17.09 -3.76
CA MET A 15 49.82 16.99 -2.52
C MET A 15 48.98 17.41 -1.31
N GLY A 16 49.07 16.62 -0.26
CA GLY A 16 48.51 16.95 1.04
C GLY A 16 49.30 18.06 1.74
N THR A 17 48.59 18.98 2.36
CA THR A 17 49.16 19.90 3.33
C THR A 17 48.50 19.61 4.70
N LEU A 18 49.32 19.06 5.62
CA LEU A 18 48.93 18.86 7.02
C LEU A 18 48.97 20.21 7.76
N LEU A 19 47.85 20.66 8.23
CA LEU A 19 47.76 21.79 9.17
C LEU A 19 47.48 21.24 10.57
N PHE A 20 48.47 21.40 11.44
CA PHE A 20 48.33 21.16 12.89
C PHE A 20 47.61 22.36 13.53
N PHE A 21 46.42 22.13 14.08
CA PHE A 21 45.77 23.08 14.98
C PHE A 21 46.06 22.68 16.43
N THR A 22 46.77 23.55 17.16
CA THR A 22 46.93 23.45 18.60
C THR A 22 45.72 24.03 19.30
N PHE A 23 45.09 23.25 20.18
CA PHE A 23 44.01 23.69 21.06
C PHE A 23 44.58 24.34 22.33
N PRO A 24 44.07 25.47 22.77
CA PRO A 24 44.38 25.99 24.10
C PRO A 24 43.53 25.26 25.15
N ILE A 25 44.21 24.84 26.21
CA ILE A 25 43.62 24.31 27.45
C ILE A 25 43.01 25.48 28.21
N PHE A 26 41.69 25.49 28.41
CA PHE A 26 41.04 26.40 29.35
C PHE A 26 40.65 25.64 30.60
N ASP A 27 41.15 26.17 31.72
CA ASP A 27 40.96 25.71 33.08
C ASP A 27 39.53 25.95 33.56
N SER A 28 39.03 25.00 34.31
CA SER A 28 37.68 24.92 34.84
C SER A 28 37.56 25.73 36.14
N ASN A 29 36.44 26.32 36.35
CA ASN A 29 35.67 26.49 37.58
C ASN A 29 34.84 27.77 37.53
N LYS A 30 33.63 27.67 36.99
CA LYS A 30 32.52 28.53 37.42
C LYS A 30 31.23 27.69 37.41
N THR A 31 30.82 27.32 38.60
CA THR A 31 29.45 26.87 38.90
C THR A 31 28.49 27.99 38.56
N VAL A 32 27.70 27.80 37.54
CA VAL A 32 26.50 28.60 37.27
C VAL A 32 25.30 27.67 37.39
N ASN A 33 24.61 27.79 38.52
CA ASN A 33 23.27 27.30 38.70
C ASN A 33 22.34 28.10 37.78
N SER A 34 21.89 27.52 36.69
CA SER A 34 20.68 27.96 35.97
C SER A 34 19.79 26.76 35.75
N SER A 35 18.84 26.62 36.64
CA SER A 35 17.68 25.77 36.48
C SER A 35 16.82 26.36 35.36
N SER A 36 17.18 26.09 34.11
CA SER A 36 16.24 26.22 32.98
C SER A 36 15.50 24.91 32.85
N GLU A 37 14.32 24.83 33.43
CA GLU A 37 13.31 23.82 33.09
C GLU A 37 13.06 23.86 31.57
N ASN A 38 13.75 23.00 30.85
CA ASN A 38 13.34 22.64 29.49
C ASN A 38 11.98 21.93 29.60
N LYS A 39 10.90 22.70 29.60
CA LYS A 39 9.57 22.20 29.25
C LYS A 39 9.65 21.69 27.80
N ARG A 40 10.06 20.43 27.64
CA ARG A 40 9.78 19.69 26.41
C ARG A 40 8.28 19.81 26.20
N LYS A 41 7.86 20.62 25.24
CA LYS A 41 6.51 20.52 24.66
C LYS A 41 6.35 19.06 24.26
N LYS A 42 5.61 18.26 25.03
CA LYS A 42 5.06 17.01 24.55
C LYS A 42 4.26 17.40 23.31
N SER A 43 4.74 17.03 22.13
CA SER A 43 3.91 17.02 20.94
C SER A 43 2.77 16.09 21.30
N ASN A 44 1.54 16.55 21.23
CA ASN A 44 0.35 15.69 21.27
C ASN A 44 0.35 14.87 19.98
N GLN A 45 1.23 13.88 19.90
CA GLN A 45 1.18 12.89 18.85
C GLN A 45 -0.01 11.99 19.22
N THR A 46 -1.01 11.95 18.37
CA THR A 46 -2.13 11.03 18.52
C THR A 46 -1.54 9.63 18.46
N THR A 47 -1.66 8.86 19.54
CA THR A 47 -1.26 7.46 19.58
C THR A 47 -2.49 6.62 19.32
N PHE A 48 -2.42 5.71 18.35
CA PHE A 48 -3.49 4.77 18.02
C PHE A 48 -3.12 3.42 18.65
N ASP A 49 -3.51 3.24 19.92
CA ASP A 49 -3.07 2.09 20.74
C ASP A 49 -4.19 1.10 21.07
N THR A 50 -5.46 1.49 20.85
CA THR A 50 -6.61 0.63 21.15
C THR A 50 -6.99 -0.18 19.92
N LEU A 51 -6.89 -1.51 19.98
CA LEU A 51 -7.37 -2.39 18.93
C LEU A 51 -8.90 -2.30 18.84
N VAL A 52 -9.42 -1.84 17.71
CA VAL A 52 -10.87 -1.66 17.48
C VAL A 52 -11.45 -2.68 16.51
N TRP A 53 -10.62 -3.25 15.64
CA TRP A 53 -11.02 -4.30 14.72
C TRP A 53 -9.80 -5.11 14.28
N SER A 54 -9.99 -6.42 14.09
CA SER A 54 -8.98 -7.27 13.47
C SER A 54 -9.57 -8.46 12.74
N ASP A 55 -8.78 -9.06 11.88
CA ASP A 55 -8.94 -10.43 11.42
C ASP A 55 -7.58 -11.11 11.44
N GLU A 56 -7.50 -12.18 12.22
CA GLU A 56 -6.29 -13.00 12.40
C GLU A 56 -6.32 -14.22 11.48
N PHE A 57 -7.33 -14.34 10.60
CA PHE A 57 -7.51 -15.37 9.58
C PHE A 57 -7.38 -16.81 10.10
N GLU A 58 -7.75 -17.00 11.34
CA GLU A 58 -7.80 -18.31 11.98
C GLU A 58 -8.80 -19.23 11.27
N GLY A 59 -8.48 -20.53 11.20
CA GLY A 59 -9.40 -21.53 10.65
C GLY A 59 -8.94 -22.12 9.32
N LYS A 60 -9.92 -22.67 8.57
CA LYS A 60 -9.71 -23.37 7.30
C LYS A 60 -10.94 -23.29 6.41
N GLY A 61 -10.73 -23.18 5.09
CA GLY A 61 -11.79 -23.15 4.08
C GLY A 61 -12.29 -21.73 3.84
N ALA A 62 -13.59 -21.50 3.86
CA ALA A 62 -14.19 -20.20 3.52
C ALA A 62 -13.80 -19.09 4.51
N ILE A 63 -13.67 -17.87 4.00
CA ILE A 63 -13.41 -16.68 4.81
C ILE A 63 -14.64 -16.27 5.65
N ASN A 64 -14.42 -15.46 6.68
CA ASN A 64 -15.51 -14.96 7.52
C ASN A 64 -16.39 -13.95 6.76
N SER A 65 -17.59 -14.41 6.34
CA SER A 65 -18.55 -13.60 5.61
C SER A 65 -19.15 -12.45 6.42
N GLU A 66 -19.01 -12.41 7.75
CA GLU A 66 -19.41 -11.27 8.57
C GLU A 66 -18.39 -10.12 8.50
N LYS A 67 -17.14 -10.43 8.18
CA LYS A 67 -16.06 -9.44 8.05
C LYS A 67 -15.79 -9.02 6.61
N TRP A 68 -15.97 -9.94 5.65
CA TRP A 68 -15.57 -9.75 4.26
C TRP A 68 -16.69 -10.00 3.26
N PHE A 69 -16.61 -9.29 2.15
CA PHE A 69 -17.48 -9.42 0.99
C PHE A 69 -16.63 -9.60 -0.27
N HIS A 70 -16.95 -10.61 -1.07
CA HIS A 70 -16.34 -10.79 -2.38
C HIS A 70 -16.98 -9.85 -3.40
N GLN A 71 -16.21 -8.91 -3.91
CA GLN A 71 -16.64 -8.05 -5.01
C GLN A 71 -16.29 -8.72 -6.34
N THR A 72 -17.31 -9.28 -6.99
CA THR A 72 -17.14 -10.06 -8.22
C THR A 72 -17.78 -9.41 -9.44
N LYS A 73 -18.67 -8.42 -9.23
CA LYS A 73 -19.39 -7.76 -10.32
C LYS A 73 -18.44 -6.97 -11.21
N LEU A 74 -18.38 -7.34 -12.50
CA LEU A 74 -17.59 -6.61 -13.47
C LEU A 74 -18.14 -5.18 -13.66
N PRO A 75 -17.26 -4.18 -13.77
CA PRO A 75 -17.67 -2.84 -14.19
C PRO A 75 -18.31 -2.83 -15.57
N PRO A 76 -19.09 -1.80 -15.89
CA PRO A 76 -19.59 -1.59 -17.25
C PRO A 76 -18.45 -1.63 -18.28
N GLY A 77 -18.62 -2.40 -19.35
CA GLY A 77 -17.58 -2.65 -20.36
C GLY A 77 -16.79 -3.95 -20.16
N GLY A 78 -17.14 -4.76 -19.13
CA GLY A 78 -16.67 -6.14 -18.99
C GLY A 78 -15.20 -6.29 -18.53
N SER A 79 -14.55 -5.21 -18.11
CA SER A 79 -13.17 -5.23 -17.62
C SER A 79 -13.00 -4.38 -16.37
N TRP A 80 -12.08 -4.80 -15.49
CA TRP A 80 -11.67 -4.00 -14.35
C TRP A 80 -10.80 -2.82 -14.82
N TRP A 81 -10.75 -1.75 -14.01
CA TRP A 81 -10.01 -0.54 -14.33
C TRP A 81 -8.52 -0.83 -14.59
N GLY A 82 -7.90 -0.04 -15.46
CA GLY A 82 -6.49 -0.26 -15.84
C GLY A 82 -6.27 -1.37 -16.85
N GLY A 83 -7.33 -1.91 -17.50
CA GLY A 83 -7.20 -2.96 -18.52
C GLY A 83 -6.87 -4.34 -17.95
N LEU A 84 -7.27 -4.59 -16.71
CA LEU A 84 -7.05 -5.86 -16.03
C LEU A 84 -7.84 -7.01 -16.66
N ILE A 85 -7.22 -8.19 -16.73
CA ILE A 85 -7.69 -9.29 -17.59
C ILE A 85 -8.35 -10.47 -16.85
N GLN A 86 -8.43 -10.43 -15.51
CA GLN A 86 -9.03 -11.50 -14.70
C GLN A 86 -10.54 -11.28 -14.45
N HIS A 87 -11.25 -12.37 -14.13
CA HIS A 87 -12.44 -12.32 -13.28
C HIS A 87 -12.03 -12.36 -11.81
N TYR A 88 -12.67 -11.55 -10.96
CA TYR A 88 -12.67 -11.81 -9.51
C TYR A 88 -13.83 -12.74 -9.17
N THR A 89 -13.57 -13.74 -8.36
CA THR A 89 -14.54 -14.77 -7.99
C THR A 89 -14.73 -14.86 -6.48
N ASN A 90 -15.79 -15.54 -6.06
CA ASN A 90 -16.05 -15.89 -4.66
C ASN A 90 -15.77 -17.37 -4.36
N ARG A 91 -15.02 -18.06 -5.23
CA ARG A 91 -14.71 -19.48 -5.08
C ARG A 91 -13.55 -19.69 -4.10
N GLU A 92 -13.57 -20.82 -3.40
CA GLU A 92 -12.46 -21.21 -2.53
C GLU A 92 -11.14 -21.45 -3.30
N ASP A 93 -11.19 -21.71 -4.61
CA ASP A 93 -10.01 -21.76 -5.47
C ASP A 93 -9.23 -20.44 -5.53
N ASN A 94 -9.91 -19.30 -5.33
CA ASN A 94 -9.30 -17.98 -5.38
C ASN A 94 -9.18 -17.30 -4.00
N THR A 95 -9.98 -17.75 -3.00
CA THR A 95 -9.93 -17.16 -1.66
C THR A 95 -10.27 -18.18 -0.60
N PHE A 96 -9.35 -18.46 0.30
CA PHE A 96 -9.55 -19.43 1.38
C PHE A 96 -8.65 -19.15 2.57
N LEU A 97 -9.00 -19.76 3.73
CA LEU A 97 -8.18 -19.81 4.92
C LEU A 97 -7.43 -21.13 4.98
N LYS A 98 -6.15 -21.07 5.28
CA LYS A 98 -5.31 -22.26 5.51
C LYS A 98 -4.12 -21.90 6.39
N ASP A 99 -3.82 -22.76 7.36
CA ASP A 99 -2.65 -22.66 8.24
C ASP A 99 -2.53 -21.30 8.96
N GLY A 100 -3.70 -20.68 9.33
CA GLY A 100 -3.75 -19.39 10.00
C GLY A 100 -3.55 -18.20 9.08
N HIS A 101 -3.68 -18.37 7.77
CA HIS A 101 -3.52 -17.29 6.80
C HIS A 101 -4.71 -17.22 5.83
N LEU A 102 -5.00 -16.03 5.35
CA LEU A 102 -5.85 -15.78 4.19
C LEU A 102 -5.02 -15.88 2.92
N TYR A 103 -5.52 -16.63 1.95
CA TYR A 103 -4.95 -16.71 0.61
C TYR A 103 -5.86 -16.00 -0.41
N LEU A 104 -5.29 -15.07 -1.19
CA LEU A 104 -5.91 -14.53 -2.41
C LEU A 104 -5.07 -15.01 -3.59
N VAL A 105 -5.64 -15.90 -4.40
CA VAL A 105 -4.90 -16.63 -5.45
C VAL A 105 -5.29 -16.13 -6.82
N ALA A 106 -4.32 -15.56 -7.55
CA ALA A 106 -4.40 -15.34 -8.99
C ALA A 106 -4.06 -16.63 -9.72
N LYS A 107 -4.91 -17.05 -10.67
CA LYS A 107 -4.77 -18.33 -11.40
C LYS A 107 -4.96 -18.13 -12.92
N LYS A 108 -4.21 -18.89 -13.69
CA LYS A 108 -4.46 -19.06 -15.13
C LYS A 108 -5.49 -20.16 -15.32
N GLU A 109 -6.71 -19.77 -15.52
CA GLU A 109 -7.82 -20.67 -15.83
C GLU A 109 -8.89 -19.93 -16.62
N LYS A 110 -9.52 -20.61 -17.55
CA LYS A 110 -10.59 -20.05 -18.34
C LYS A 110 -11.91 -20.08 -17.59
N LEU A 111 -12.53 -18.91 -17.46
CA LEU A 111 -13.83 -18.76 -16.85
C LEU A 111 -14.74 -17.90 -17.73
N SER A 112 -15.97 -18.36 -17.97
CA SER A 112 -17.04 -17.57 -18.57
C SER A 112 -18.00 -17.14 -17.48
N ASP A 113 -18.07 -15.85 -17.22
CA ASP A 113 -18.94 -15.26 -16.20
C ASP A 113 -19.40 -13.87 -16.65
N GLN A 114 -20.61 -13.47 -16.28
CA GLN A 114 -21.21 -12.15 -16.57
C GLN A 114 -21.14 -11.74 -18.05
N GLY A 115 -21.21 -12.72 -18.98
CA GLY A 115 -21.16 -12.49 -20.42
C GLY A 115 -19.74 -12.35 -21.00
N GLU A 116 -18.71 -12.37 -20.15
CA GLU A 116 -17.31 -12.26 -20.56
C GLU A 116 -16.56 -13.57 -20.36
N VAL A 117 -15.63 -13.85 -21.28
CA VAL A 117 -14.70 -15.00 -21.17
C VAL A 117 -13.30 -14.47 -20.87
N LYS A 118 -12.74 -14.88 -19.75
CA LYS A 118 -11.38 -14.49 -19.35
C LYS A 118 -10.52 -15.73 -19.11
N GLU A 119 -9.22 -15.60 -19.32
CA GLU A 119 -8.24 -16.70 -19.17
C GLU A 119 -7.58 -16.69 -17.77
N TYR A 120 -8.03 -15.81 -16.89
CA TYR A 120 -7.51 -15.67 -15.53
C TYR A 120 -8.61 -15.40 -14.53
N THR A 121 -8.42 -15.92 -13.33
CA THR A 121 -9.27 -15.65 -12.16
C THR A 121 -8.44 -15.18 -10.99
N SER A 122 -9.07 -14.46 -10.07
CA SER A 122 -8.47 -13.99 -8.84
C SER A 122 -9.54 -13.64 -7.81
N ALA A 123 -9.18 -12.93 -6.75
CA ALA A 123 -10.10 -12.47 -5.72
C ALA A 123 -9.95 -10.98 -5.44
N ARG A 124 -11.09 -10.35 -5.08
CA ARG A 124 -11.18 -9.00 -4.53
C ARG A 124 -12.15 -9.01 -3.36
N LEU A 125 -11.68 -8.55 -2.21
CA LEU A 125 -12.42 -8.51 -0.95
C LEU A 125 -12.64 -7.07 -0.50
N ASN A 126 -13.86 -6.78 -0.02
CA ASN A 126 -14.16 -5.54 0.68
C ASN A 126 -14.41 -5.84 2.16
N SER A 127 -13.83 -5.07 3.08
CA SER A 127 -14.19 -5.17 4.49
C SER A 127 -15.61 -4.63 4.73
N LYS A 128 -16.35 -5.32 5.61
CA LYS A 128 -17.64 -4.86 6.14
C LYS A 128 -17.47 -3.94 7.35
N PHE A 129 -16.24 -3.53 7.62
CA PHE A 129 -15.85 -2.57 8.63
C PHE A 129 -15.37 -1.29 7.98
N THR A 130 -15.72 -0.15 8.58
CA THR A 130 -15.24 1.18 8.17
C THR A 130 -14.73 1.94 9.38
N PHE A 131 -13.75 2.81 9.16
CA PHE A 131 -13.22 3.69 10.18
C PHE A 131 -12.75 5.00 9.57
N THR A 132 -12.57 6.01 10.42
CA THR A 132 -11.95 7.29 10.07
C THR A 132 -10.83 7.53 11.07
N TYR A 133 -9.62 7.74 10.56
CA TYR A 133 -8.39 7.83 11.34
C TYR A 133 -8.06 6.57 12.13
N GLY A 134 -6.80 6.33 12.30
CA GLY A 134 -6.30 5.17 13.01
C GLY A 134 -4.97 4.69 12.46
N ARG A 135 -4.47 3.63 13.04
CA ARG A 135 -3.32 2.87 12.55
C ARG A 135 -3.79 1.52 12.04
N VAL A 136 -3.35 1.16 10.85
CA VAL A 136 -3.60 -0.17 10.26
C VAL A 136 -2.27 -0.91 10.19
N GLU A 137 -2.27 -2.16 10.57
CA GLU A 137 -1.15 -3.09 10.38
C GLU A 137 -1.64 -4.31 9.62
N ILE A 138 -0.95 -4.64 8.54
CA ILE A 138 -1.22 -5.83 7.73
C ILE A 138 0.08 -6.61 7.59
N ARG A 139 0.09 -7.86 8.07
CA ARG A 139 1.21 -8.75 7.86
C ARG A 139 0.93 -9.65 6.68
N ALA A 140 1.67 -9.46 5.60
CA ALA A 140 1.42 -10.17 4.35
C ALA A 140 2.71 -10.56 3.63
N LYS A 141 2.60 -11.62 2.80
CA LYS A 141 3.57 -12.08 1.83
C LYS A 141 2.95 -11.99 0.44
N LEU A 142 3.66 -11.38 -0.51
CA LEU A 142 3.10 -10.98 -1.79
C LEU A 142 3.24 -12.06 -2.87
N PRO A 143 2.35 -12.09 -3.88
CA PRO A 143 2.50 -12.99 -5.02
C PRO A 143 3.75 -12.67 -5.82
N LYS A 144 4.22 -13.66 -6.58
CA LYS A 144 5.42 -13.61 -7.41
C LYS A 144 5.05 -13.73 -8.89
N GLY A 145 5.79 -13.03 -9.73
CA GLY A 145 5.73 -13.18 -11.19
C GLY A 145 5.26 -11.93 -11.91
N LYS A 146 5.90 -11.67 -13.07
CA LYS A 146 5.53 -10.56 -13.94
C LYS A 146 4.05 -10.59 -14.28
N GLY A 147 3.38 -9.46 -14.17
CA GLY A 147 1.95 -9.28 -14.44
C GLY A 147 1.03 -9.51 -13.23
N THR A 148 1.54 -9.94 -12.07
CA THR A 148 0.77 -9.88 -10.83
C THR A 148 0.81 -8.47 -10.26
N TRP A 149 -0.35 -7.99 -9.78
CA TRP A 149 -0.51 -6.69 -9.14
C TRP A 149 -1.38 -6.83 -7.88
N PRO A 150 -0.79 -7.30 -6.78
CA PRO A 150 -1.46 -7.29 -5.49
C PRO A 150 -1.61 -5.86 -4.96
N ALA A 151 -2.73 -5.59 -4.30
CA ALA A 151 -2.98 -4.34 -3.60
C ALA A 151 -3.70 -4.59 -2.27
N ILE A 152 -3.32 -3.79 -1.27
CA ILE A 152 -4.03 -3.60 -0.01
C ILE A 152 -4.26 -2.11 0.13
N TRP A 153 -5.51 -1.70 0.05
CA TRP A 153 -5.89 -0.32 -0.15
C TRP A 153 -7.25 0.00 0.46
N MET A 154 -7.67 1.23 0.38
CA MET A 154 -8.91 1.69 0.99
C MET A 154 -9.66 2.64 0.08
N LEU A 155 -10.97 2.50 0.04
CA LEU A 155 -11.89 3.47 -0.58
C LEU A 155 -12.84 4.06 0.45
N ASN A 156 -13.27 5.28 0.13
CA ASN A 156 -14.34 5.93 0.89
C ASN A 156 -15.62 5.09 0.86
N LYS A 157 -16.29 4.98 1.99
CA LYS A 157 -17.57 4.28 2.12
C LYS A 157 -18.63 4.73 1.11
N ASN A 158 -18.58 6.01 0.69
CA ASN A 158 -19.54 6.60 -0.26
C ASN A 158 -19.11 6.54 -1.72
N ILE A 159 -18.06 5.76 -2.06
CA ILE A 159 -17.67 5.56 -3.45
C ILE A 159 -18.84 5.01 -4.28
N ASN A 160 -19.09 5.64 -5.42
CA ASN A 160 -19.99 5.11 -6.45
C ASN A 160 -19.23 4.10 -7.29
N GLU A 161 -19.20 2.86 -6.81
CA GLU A 161 -18.55 1.71 -7.45
C GLU A 161 -19.52 0.54 -7.52
N ASP A 162 -20.10 0.32 -8.69
CA ASP A 162 -21.11 -0.72 -8.92
C ASP A 162 -20.60 -2.11 -8.48
N GLY A 163 -21.37 -2.74 -7.58
CA GLY A 163 -21.05 -4.05 -7.02
C GLY A 163 -20.14 -4.04 -5.78
N ALA A 164 -19.69 -2.89 -5.31
CA ALA A 164 -19.00 -2.77 -4.02
C ALA A 164 -19.96 -3.03 -2.84
N TYR A 165 -19.42 -3.55 -1.72
CA TYR A 165 -20.27 -3.87 -0.56
C TYR A 165 -21.09 -2.69 -0.05
N TRP A 166 -20.46 -1.54 0.10
CA TRP A 166 -21.11 -0.35 0.68
C TRP A 166 -22.07 0.31 -0.29
N GLU A 167 -21.79 0.26 -1.59
CA GLU A 167 -22.72 0.69 -2.64
C GLU A 167 -23.99 -0.17 -2.60
N ASN A 168 -23.88 -1.49 -2.49
CA ASN A 168 -24.99 -2.42 -2.31
C ASN A 168 -25.78 -2.20 -1.00
N LYS A 169 -25.24 -1.43 -0.05
CA LYS A 169 -25.91 -1.01 1.20
C LYS A 169 -26.56 0.37 1.12
N GLY A 170 -26.60 0.97 -0.07
CA GLY A 170 -27.24 2.25 -0.33
C GLY A 170 -26.34 3.47 -0.12
N PHE A 171 -25.02 3.26 0.01
CA PHE A 171 -24.00 4.30 -0.14
C PHE A 171 -23.66 4.46 -1.63
N GLY A 172 -22.72 5.29 -2.00
CA GLY A 172 -22.34 5.43 -3.42
C GLY A 172 -22.75 6.76 -4.02
N THR A 173 -22.53 7.85 -3.28
CA THR A 173 -22.89 9.21 -3.72
C THR A 173 -21.72 9.99 -4.28
N THR A 174 -20.49 9.47 -4.18
CA THR A 174 -19.28 10.20 -4.55
C THR A 174 -18.46 9.42 -5.59
N VAL A 175 -18.20 10.04 -6.72
CA VAL A 175 -17.41 9.44 -7.80
C VAL A 175 -15.90 9.55 -7.52
N TRP A 176 -15.15 8.58 -8.02
CA TRP A 176 -13.69 8.63 -8.05
C TRP A 176 -13.22 9.76 -9.02
N PRO A 177 -12.14 10.52 -8.72
CA PRO A 177 -11.26 10.43 -7.55
C PRO A 177 -11.69 11.33 -6.37
N TYR A 178 -12.85 12.00 -6.44
CA TYR A 178 -13.32 12.92 -5.40
C TYR A 178 -13.64 12.23 -4.07
N CYS A 179 -13.92 10.93 -4.09
CA CYS A 179 -14.11 10.14 -2.88
C CYS A 179 -12.80 9.92 -2.10
N GLY A 180 -11.65 10.05 -2.78
CA GLY A 180 -10.34 9.68 -2.25
C GLY A 180 -10.09 8.17 -2.24
N GLU A 181 -8.80 7.81 -2.36
CA GLU A 181 -8.28 6.44 -2.30
C GLU A 181 -6.96 6.45 -1.54
N ILE A 182 -6.72 5.44 -0.72
CA ILE A 182 -5.51 5.28 0.08
C ILE A 182 -4.92 3.91 -0.23
N ASP A 183 -3.77 3.88 -0.92
CA ASP A 183 -3.07 2.65 -1.29
C ASP A 183 -1.98 2.38 -0.25
N ILE A 184 -2.30 1.48 0.71
CA ILE A 184 -1.35 1.11 1.77
C ILE A 184 -0.19 0.34 1.15
N LEU A 185 -0.50 -0.53 0.20
CA LEU A 185 0.43 -1.37 -0.52
C LEU A 185 -0.04 -1.57 -1.95
N GLU A 186 0.83 -1.26 -2.90
CA GLU A 186 0.80 -1.75 -4.26
C GLU A 186 2.14 -2.39 -4.63
N HIS A 187 2.10 -3.46 -5.39
CA HIS A 187 3.29 -4.15 -5.86
C HIS A 187 3.07 -4.71 -7.27
N TRP A 188 4.02 -4.50 -8.14
CA TRP A 188 4.01 -5.06 -9.50
C TRP A 188 5.07 -6.15 -9.62
N GLY A 189 4.66 -7.36 -9.95
CA GLY A 189 5.57 -8.51 -10.07
C GLY A 189 6.69 -8.33 -11.11
N LYS A 190 6.58 -7.37 -12.02
CA LYS A 190 7.66 -6.95 -12.93
C LYS A 190 8.76 -6.14 -12.24
N ASN A 191 8.48 -5.56 -11.08
CA ASN A 191 9.44 -4.83 -10.26
C ASN A 191 9.51 -5.46 -8.87
N GLN A 192 9.93 -6.71 -8.84
CA GLN A 192 10.01 -7.51 -7.63
C GLN A 192 10.78 -6.76 -6.54
N ASN A 193 10.29 -6.84 -5.30
CA ASN A 193 10.85 -6.17 -4.12
C ASN A 193 10.68 -4.63 -4.07
N PHE A 194 9.97 -4.00 -5.00
CA PHE A 194 9.61 -2.60 -4.88
C PHE A 194 8.16 -2.46 -4.43
N ILE A 195 7.96 -1.80 -3.30
CA ILE A 195 6.64 -1.50 -2.72
C ILE A 195 6.32 -0.04 -2.98
N GLN A 196 5.11 0.22 -3.42
CA GLN A 196 4.58 1.57 -3.57
C GLN A 196 3.40 1.78 -2.64
N SER A 197 3.29 2.98 -2.08
CA SER A 197 2.09 3.49 -1.43
C SER A 197 1.67 4.80 -2.09
N GLY A 198 0.38 5.10 -2.06
CA GLY A 198 -0.12 6.26 -2.75
C GLY A 198 -1.46 6.78 -2.23
N LEU A 199 -1.85 7.91 -2.79
CA LEU A 199 -3.17 8.50 -2.54
C LEU A 199 -3.72 9.11 -3.83
N HIS A 200 -4.96 8.77 -4.14
CA HIS A 200 -5.70 9.43 -5.21
C HIS A 200 -6.74 10.38 -4.64
N ASN A 201 -6.80 11.57 -5.22
CA ASN A 201 -7.77 12.61 -4.92
C ASN A 201 -7.91 13.53 -6.15
N ALA A 202 -8.79 14.51 -6.12
CA ALA A 202 -9.04 15.37 -7.29
C ALA A 202 -7.80 16.12 -7.80
N SER A 203 -6.80 16.38 -6.93
CA SER A 203 -5.55 17.05 -7.32
C SER A 203 -4.48 16.11 -7.90
N SER A 204 -4.60 14.79 -7.69
CA SER A 204 -3.57 13.79 -8.03
C SER A 204 -4.19 12.42 -8.19
N TYR A 205 -4.33 11.92 -9.42
CA TYR A 205 -4.98 10.64 -9.69
C TYR A 205 -4.61 10.04 -11.05
N GLY A 206 -4.83 8.73 -11.21
CA GLY A 206 -4.60 7.99 -12.46
C GLY A 206 -3.17 8.18 -12.96
N ASP A 207 -3.01 8.38 -14.26
CA ASP A 207 -1.69 8.60 -14.88
C ASP A 207 -1.00 9.91 -14.45
N LYS A 208 -1.71 10.76 -13.72
CA LYS A 208 -1.19 12.05 -13.20
C LYS A 208 -0.95 12.00 -11.69
N VAL A 209 -0.94 10.81 -11.09
CA VAL A 209 -0.68 10.67 -9.65
C VAL A 209 0.73 11.14 -9.32
N ILE A 210 0.83 12.03 -8.32
CA ILE A 210 2.09 12.54 -7.76
C ILE A 210 2.19 12.29 -6.26
N ASN A 211 1.09 11.90 -5.61
CA ASN A 211 1.03 11.59 -4.20
C ASN A 211 1.41 10.12 -3.96
N ILE A 212 2.62 9.75 -4.36
CA ILE A 212 3.16 8.40 -4.25
C ILE A 212 4.53 8.40 -3.61
N GLY A 213 4.86 7.32 -2.91
CA GLY A 213 6.18 7.01 -2.41
C GLY A 213 6.45 5.53 -2.51
N GLY A 214 7.72 5.14 -2.52
CA GLY A 214 8.08 3.74 -2.68
C GLY A 214 9.34 3.38 -1.93
N HIS A 215 9.49 2.07 -1.69
CA HIS A 215 10.63 1.52 -0.94
C HIS A 215 10.99 0.13 -1.45
N TYR A 216 12.28 -0.18 -1.48
CA TYR A 216 12.75 -1.54 -1.74
C TYR A 216 12.74 -2.35 -0.45
N VAL A 217 12.04 -3.49 -0.50
CA VAL A 217 11.92 -4.45 0.59
C VAL A 217 12.32 -5.83 0.05
N GLU A 218 13.36 -6.42 0.59
CA GLU A 218 13.83 -7.72 0.11
C GLU A 218 12.85 -8.86 0.45
N ASN A 219 12.77 -9.83 -0.46
CA ASN A 219 12.04 -11.09 -0.23
C ASN A 219 10.53 -10.95 0.01
N VAL A 220 9.87 -9.92 -0.54
CA VAL A 220 8.43 -9.66 -0.32
C VAL A 220 7.51 -10.82 -0.69
N SER A 221 7.98 -11.74 -1.56
CA SER A 221 7.23 -12.94 -1.97
C SER A 221 7.69 -14.22 -1.26
N ASP A 222 8.74 -14.15 -0.46
CA ASP A 222 9.31 -15.31 0.23
C ASP A 222 9.18 -15.18 1.77
N GLN A 223 8.94 -13.95 2.28
CA GLN A 223 8.79 -13.62 3.69
C GLN A 223 7.58 -12.73 3.93
N PHE A 224 7.03 -12.80 5.15
CA PHE A 224 6.00 -11.88 5.60
C PHE A 224 6.62 -10.56 6.06
N HIS A 225 6.02 -9.46 5.63
CA HIS A 225 6.34 -8.09 6.04
C HIS A 225 5.11 -7.42 6.64
N ILE A 226 5.32 -6.41 7.48
CA ILE A 226 4.24 -5.62 8.08
C ILE A 226 4.11 -4.31 7.31
N TYR A 227 3.02 -4.18 6.57
CA TYR A 227 2.65 -2.96 5.86
C TYR A 227 1.74 -2.15 6.76
N SER A 228 2.06 -0.87 6.98
CA SER A 228 1.35 -0.06 7.95
C SER A 228 0.95 1.31 7.39
N LEU A 229 -0.21 1.75 7.87
CA LEU A 229 -0.77 3.08 7.65
C LEU A 229 -0.99 3.74 9.00
N GLU A 230 -0.50 4.97 9.19
CA GLU A 230 -0.99 5.88 10.25
C GLU A 230 -1.75 7.03 9.60
N TRP A 231 -3.02 7.10 9.86
CA TRP A 231 -3.94 8.09 9.28
C TRP A 231 -4.55 8.96 10.37
N SER A 232 -4.16 10.22 10.38
CA SER A 232 -4.65 11.23 11.32
C SER A 232 -5.27 12.42 10.58
N LYS A 233 -5.84 13.39 11.32
CA LYS A 233 -6.30 14.66 10.74
C LYS A 233 -5.17 15.47 10.11
N GLU A 234 -3.93 15.28 10.53
CA GLU A 234 -2.79 16.09 10.13
C GLU A 234 -2.05 15.52 8.93
N LYS A 235 -1.94 14.20 8.87
CA LYS A 235 -1.12 13.51 7.87
C LYS A 235 -1.52 12.04 7.72
N ILE A 236 -1.07 11.46 6.62
CA ILE A 236 -1.11 10.03 6.36
C ILE A 236 0.33 9.56 6.18
N VAL A 237 0.73 8.51 6.91
CA VAL A 237 2.09 7.97 6.91
C VAL A 237 2.04 6.50 6.53
N PHE A 238 2.93 6.09 5.64
CA PHE A 238 3.07 4.72 5.19
C PHE A 238 4.43 4.16 5.60
N SER A 239 4.45 2.94 6.10
CA SER A 239 5.68 2.26 6.49
C SER A 239 5.64 0.76 6.17
N VAL A 240 6.83 0.16 6.01
CA VAL A 240 7.02 -1.28 5.93
C VAL A 240 8.02 -1.68 7.00
N ASP A 241 7.68 -2.69 7.81
CA ASP A 241 8.50 -3.17 8.93
C ASP A 241 8.97 -2.05 9.88
N GLY A 242 8.08 -1.05 10.09
CA GLY A 242 8.35 0.12 10.92
C GLY A 242 9.24 1.20 10.27
N ILE A 243 9.64 1.01 9.00
CA ILE A 243 10.40 2.01 8.25
C ILE A 243 9.44 2.87 7.44
N GLU A 244 9.28 4.15 7.82
CA GLU A 244 8.49 5.13 7.07
C GLU A 244 9.14 5.36 5.69
N HIS A 245 8.33 5.28 4.63
CA HIS A 245 8.78 5.51 3.26
C HIS A 245 7.98 6.59 2.53
N TYR A 246 6.80 6.94 3.02
CA TYR A 246 6.01 8.03 2.46
C TYR A 246 5.16 8.71 3.52
N THR A 247 5.11 10.05 3.48
CA THR A 247 4.20 10.86 4.30
C THR A 247 3.47 11.87 3.42
N TYR A 248 2.14 11.79 3.41
CA TYR A 248 1.27 12.77 2.77
C TYR A 248 0.79 13.80 3.79
N LYS A 249 1.17 15.04 3.57
CA LYS A 249 0.78 16.20 4.38
C LYS A 249 0.68 17.44 3.49
N PRO A 250 -0.44 17.62 2.77
CA PRO A 250 -0.57 18.76 1.87
C PRO A 250 -0.58 20.08 2.64
N TYR A 251 -0.02 21.12 2.02
CA TYR A 251 0.00 22.46 2.59
C TYR A 251 -1.40 23.01 2.85
N LYS A 252 -2.31 22.78 1.92
CA LYS A 252 -3.72 23.14 2.01
C LYS A 252 -4.55 21.87 2.03
N LYS A 253 -5.50 21.78 2.95
CA LYS A 253 -6.49 20.71 3.03
C LYS A 253 -7.84 21.26 2.61
N ASP A 254 -8.30 20.82 1.46
CA ASP A 254 -9.60 21.12 0.90
C ASP A 254 -10.17 19.86 0.23
N THR A 255 -11.31 19.97 -0.41
CA THR A 255 -11.99 18.86 -1.08
C THR A 255 -11.14 18.20 -2.17
N ASP A 256 -10.20 18.91 -2.79
CA ASP A 256 -9.38 18.39 -3.87
C ASP A 256 -8.14 17.66 -3.37
N THR A 257 -7.62 18.06 -2.21
CA THR A 257 -6.36 17.52 -1.65
C THR A 257 -6.56 16.63 -0.45
N TRP A 258 -7.70 16.75 0.27
CA TRP A 258 -7.93 16.04 1.52
C TRP A 258 -9.37 15.52 1.67
N PRO A 259 -9.81 14.56 0.86
CA PRO A 259 -11.13 13.91 1.04
C PRO A 259 -11.13 12.88 2.19
N TYR A 260 -10.07 12.79 2.99
CA TYR A 260 -9.78 11.73 3.95
C TYR A 260 -10.32 11.99 5.36
N ASP A 261 -11.45 12.72 5.50
CA ASP A 261 -12.10 13.04 6.78
C ASP A 261 -13.37 12.22 7.03
N THR A 262 -13.60 11.18 6.26
CA THR A 262 -14.82 10.36 6.25
C THR A 262 -14.47 8.87 6.36
N PRO A 263 -15.43 7.97 6.65
CA PRO A 263 -15.14 6.56 6.80
C PRO A 263 -14.65 5.88 5.50
N TYR A 264 -13.59 5.07 5.60
CA TYR A 264 -13.04 4.23 4.56
C TYR A 264 -13.14 2.75 4.93
N TYR A 265 -13.16 1.87 3.94
CA TYR A 265 -13.10 0.43 4.11
C TYR A 265 -11.88 -0.16 3.40
N LEU A 266 -11.40 -1.30 3.89
CA LEU A 266 -10.25 -2.01 3.32
C LEU A 266 -10.66 -2.83 2.10
N ILE A 267 -9.78 -2.87 1.12
CA ILE A 267 -9.88 -3.70 -0.07
C ILE A 267 -8.58 -4.48 -0.24
N LEU A 268 -8.71 -5.78 -0.51
CA LEU A 268 -7.60 -6.66 -0.83
C LEU A 268 -7.85 -7.32 -2.18
N ASN A 269 -6.87 -7.31 -3.06
CA ASN A 269 -6.98 -8.04 -4.32
C ASN A 269 -5.61 -8.44 -4.87
N VAL A 270 -5.61 -9.39 -5.79
CA VAL A 270 -4.51 -9.61 -6.71
C VAL A 270 -5.02 -9.39 -8.12
N ALA A 271 -4.66 -8.27 -8.73
CA ALA A 271 -4.98 -7.97 -10.11
C ALA A 271 -3.99 -8.65 -11.06
N ILE A 272 -4.38 -8.78 -12.33
CA ILE A 272 -3.55 -9.38 -13.38
C ILE A 272 -3.47 -8.44 -14.56
N GLU A 273 -2.25 -7.95 -14.84
CA GLU A 273 -1.94 -7.08 -15.97
C GLU A 273 -1.93 -7.85 -17.30
N ALA A 274 -2.21 -7.17 -18.40
CA ALA A 274 -2.24 -7.78 -19.74
C ALA A 274 -0.87 -8.32 -20.22
N ASP A 275 0.23 -7.85 -19.64
CA ASP A 275 1.61 -8.28 -19.94
C ASP A 275 2.11 -9.42 -19.02
N ILE A 276 1.18 -10.15 -18.39
CA ILE A 276 1.51 -11.30 -17.53
C ILE A 276 2.36 -12.31 -18.27
N ASP A 277 3.29 -12.94 -17.54
CA ASP A 277 4.12 -14.01 -18.10
C ASP A 277 3.24 -15.12 -18.70
N PRO A 278 3.41 -15.48 -19.98
CA PRO A 278 2.66 -16.56 -20.62
C PRO A 278 2.77 -17.92 -19.92
N GLN A 279 3.86 -18.14 -19.15
CA GLN A 279 4.09 -19.33 -18.35
C GLN A 279 3.50 -19.25 -16.93
N PHE A 280 2.90 -18.14 -16.57
CA PHE A 280 2.23 -18.00 -15.27
C PHE A 280 1.16 -19.08 -15.09
N VAL A 281 1.15 -19.71 -13.93
CA VAL A 281 0.15 -20.73 -13.56
C VAL A 281 -0.72 -20.19 -12.42
N GLU A 282 -0.12 -19.92 -11.28
CA GLU A 282 -0.79 -19.33 -10.13
C GLU A 282 0.23 -18.67 -9.18
N SER A 283 -0.23 -17.69 -8.41
CA SER A 283 0.50 -17.10 -7.31
C SER A 283 -0.47 -16.46 -6.32
N ALA A 284 -0.12 -16.44 -5.03
CA ALA A 284 -1.00 -15.97 -3.98
C ALA A 284 -0.40 -14.80 -3.21
N MET A 285 -1.26 -13.87 -2.80
CA MET A 285 -1.02 -13.03 -1.65
C MET A 285 -1.48 -13.79 -0.40
N GLU A 286 -0.58 -13.97 0.57
CA GLU A 286 -0.86 -14.58 1.85
C GLU A 286 -0.92 -13.50 2.92
N VAL A 287 -2.01 -13.44 3.68
CA VAL A 287 -2.19 -12.44 4.76
C VAL A 287 -2.33 -13.17 6.08
N ASP A 288 -1.44 -12.87 7.02
CA ASP A 288 -1.42 -13.45 8.37
C ASP A 288 -2.45 -12.75 9.27
N TYR A 289 -2.43 -11.41 9.30
CA TYR A 289 -3.43 -10.64 10.02
C TYR A 289 -3.64 -9.24 9.41
N ILE A 290 -4.80 -8.68 9.77
CA ILE A 290 -5.10 -7.25 9.62
C ILE A 290 -5.62 -6.73 10.96
N ARG A 291 -5.03 -5.63 11.45
CA ARG A 291 -5.38 -4.99 12.72
C ARG A 291 -5.59 -3.50 12.53
N VAL A 292 -6.66 -2.97 13.11
CA VAL A 292 -6.98 -1.53 13.10
C VAL A 292 -7.01 -1.04 14.53
N PHE A 293 -6.26 0.03 14.79
CA PHE A 293 -6.12 0.68 16.09
C PHE A 293 -6.62 2.13 16.02
N GLN A 294 -7.28 2.59 17.08
CA GLN A 294 -7.72 3.98 17.27
C GLN A 294 -7.37 4.52 18.66
#